data_87b6c1815701420dcb2892b78d944fb6
#
_entry.id   87b6c1815701420dcb2892b78d944fb6
#
_cell.length_a   1.000
_cell.length_b   1.000
_cell.length_c   1.000
_cell.angle_alpha   90.00
_cell.angle_beta   90.00
_cell.angle_gamma   90.00
#
_symmetry.space_group_name_H-M   'P 1'
#
loop_
_entity.id
_entity.type
_entity.pdbx_description
1 polymer ?
#
loop_
_entity_poly.entity_id
_entity_poly.type
_entity_poly.pdbx_seq_one_letter_code
_entity_poly.pdbx_strand_id
1 'polypeptide(L)'
;MRKFWESIYCPNYIKGYNPFIMKDMNKSIERLVTAINNREKIIIYGINTVDGICAIASLSLVLRYLNADVEYLIHDGGDECKKVDSFDIKTKIDFLGGELLITLGVDLASQEEFELCDRLGIDLIVIENKIINEKKDYIYINPNQKCCQYRYKNLSLSALTFKLMQAIAIYYNMKSINKYLDLILIGTKWAGSKGSGENAIFLKEGKKFLDNTNNIGLRAIINFNNIEELDDENIEKIINLITPTTSAVGKLNNARIVLELITTDDEDRAEQIAKYLYNTRIRQF
;
A
#
# COMPACT_ATOMS: atom_id res chain seq x y z
N MET A 1 -1.21 17.57 27.41
CA MET A 1 -0.41 16.48 28.00
C MET A 1 -0.36 15.23 27.12
N ARG A 2 -1.48 14.67 26.62
CA ARG A 2 -1.49 13.45 25.75
C ARG A 2 -0.59 13.59 24.51
N LYS A 3 -0.64 14.72 23.78
CA LYS A 3 0.20 14.99 22.59
C LYS A 3 1.70 15.08 22.88
N PHE A 4 2.07 15.56 24.06
CA PHE A 4 3.48 15.63 24.48
C PHE A 4 4.08 14.24 24.72
N TRP A 5 3.31 13.36 25.37
CA TRP A 5 3.74 11.98 25.60
C TRP A 5 3.82 11.17 24.30
N GLU A 6 2.88 11.35 23.38
CA GLU A 6 2.90 10.71 22.06
C GLU A 6 4.13 11.13 21.24
N SER A 7 4.56 12.39 21.30
CA SER A 7 5.75 12.85 20.60
C SER A 7 7.07 12.34 21.20
N ILE A 8 7.10 12.03 22.50
CA ILE A 8 8.29 11.47 23.16
C ILE A 8 8.42 9.96 22.91
N TYR A 9 7.31 9.21 22.93
CA TYR A 9 7.32 7.76 22.80
C TYR A 9 7.12 7.27 21.37
N CYS A 10 6.70 8.13 20.44
CA CYS A 10 6.51 7.82 19.03
C CYS A 10 7.31 8.78 18.16
N PRO A 11 8.61 8.54 17.94
CA PRO A 11 9.47 9.41 17.14
C PRO A 11 9.00 9.59 15.68
N ASN A 12 8.10 8.71 15.22
CA ASN A 12 7.45 8.77 13.91
C ASN A 12 6.07 9.45 13.95
N TYR A 13 5.80 10.21 15.01
CA TYR A 13 4.49 10.83 15.15
C TYR A 13 4.26 11.92 14.10
N ILE A 14 3.22 11.72 13.32
CA ILE A 14 2.57 12.76 12.53
C ILE A 14 1.19 13.05 13.11
N LYS A 15 0.70 14.27 12.94
CA LYS A 15 -0.66 14.60 13.38
C LYS A 15 -1.66 13.63 12.76
N GLY A 16 -2.65 13.18 13.53
CA GLY A 16 -3.67 12.27 13.05
C GLY A 16 -4.29 11.45 14.19
N TYR A 17 -5.15 10.52 13.84
CA TYR A 17 -5.77 9.64 14.82
C TYR A 17 -4.86 8.45 15.10
N ASN A 18 -4.90 7.97 16.36
CA ASN A 18 -4.21 6.76 16.75
C ASN A 18 -4.69 5.56 15.89
N PRO A 19 -3.80 4.80 15.23
CA PRO A 19 -4.19 3.67 14.40
C PRO A 19 -4.97 2.59 15.16
N PHE A 20 -4.69 2.40 16.45
CA PHE A 20 -5.36 1.39 17.28
C PHE A 20 -6.83 1.70 17.63
N ILE A 21 -7.34 2.89 17.28
CA ILE A 21 -8.78 3.17 17.34
C ILE A 21 -9.53 2.49 16.17
N MET A 22 -8.81 2.11 15.12
CA MET A 22 -9.40 1.40 13.98
C MET A 22 -9.73 -0.04 14.41
N LYS A 23 -10.96 -0.43 14.12
CA LYS A 23 -11.42 -1.78 14.45
C LYS A 23 -10.53 -2.82 13.76
N ASP A 24 -10.29 -3.91 14.44
CA ASP A 24 -9.43 -5.03 14.06
C ASP A 24 -7.92 -4.71 13.89
N MET A 25 -7.47 -3.48 14.15
CA MET A 25 -6.05 -3.13 14.08
C MET A 25 -5.19 -3.95 15.05
N ASN A 26 -5.63 -4.14 16.31
CA ASN A 26 -4.91 -4.97 17.28
C ASN A 26 -4.76 -6.42 16.80
N LYS A 27 -5.85 -7.02 16.31
CA LYS A 27 -5.83 -8.39 15.76
C LYS A 27 -4.88 -8.50 14.56
N SER A 28 -4.86 -7.48 13.68
CA SER A 28 -3.95 -7.45 12.55
C SER A 28 -2.50 -7.44 12.99
N ILE A 29 -2.15 -6.66 14.02
CA ILE A 29 -0.79 -6.62 14.56
C ILE A 29 -0.42 -7.96 15.20
N GLU A 30 -1.29 -8.52 16.03
CA GLU A 30 -1.07 -9.83 16.66
C GLU A 30 -0.81 -10.91 15.60
N ARG A 31 -1.62 -10.96 14.54
CA ARG A 31 -1.46 -11.95 13.46
C ARG A 31 -0.19 -11.71 12.62
N LEU A 32 0.11 -10.44 12.28
CA LEU A 32 1.34 -10.09 11.57
C LEU A 32 2.60 -10.44 12.36
N VAL A 33 2.61 -10.14 13.65
CA VAL A 33 3.72 -10.46 14.54
C VAL A 33 3.95 -11.98 14.60
N THR A 34 2.86 -12.76 14.67
CA THR A 34 2.95 -14.23 14.61
C THR A 34 3.58 -14.67 13.29
N ALA A 35 3.11 -14.16 12.15
CA ALA A 35 3.66 -14.51 10.85
C ALA A 35 5.15 -14.18 10.73
N ILE A 36 5.56 -12.97 11.15
CA ILE A 36 6.96 -12.54 11.11
C ILE A 36 7.83 -13.45 12.00
N ASN A 37 7.41 -13.72 13.23
CA ASN A 37 8.18 -14.51 14.18
C ASN A 37 8.32 -15.98 13.74
N ASN A 38 7.30 -16.54 13.13
CA ASN A 38 7.28 -17.91 12.63
C ASN A 38 7.90 -18.05 11.24
N ARG A 39 8.25 -16.92 10.57
CA ARG A 39 8.69 -16.88 9.18
C ARG A 39 7.65 -17.45 8.20
N GLU A 40 6.38 -17.23 8.50
CA GLU A 40 5.29 -17.61 7.62
C GLU A 40 5.35 -16.78 6.32
N LYS A 41 4.94 -17.40 5.21
CA LYS A 41 4.88 -16.72 3.92
C LYS A 41 3.72 -15.73 3.88
N ILE A 42 4.04 -14.44 3.78
CA ILE A 42 3.07 -13.35 3.69
C ILE A 42 2.89 -12.96 2.23
N ILE A 43 1.66 -13.04 1.72
CA ILE A 43 1.31 -12.58 0.38
C ILE A 43 0.53 -11.27 0.49
N ILE A 44 1.05 -10.20 -0.12
CA ILE A 44 0.32 -8.95 -0.29
C ILE A 44 -0.34 -8.97 -1.66
N TYR A 45 -1.67 -8.91 -1.72
CA TYR A 45 -2.44 -8.90 -2.95
C TYR A 45 -3.20 -7.57 -3.09
N GLY A 46 -2.87 -6.75 -4.08
CA GLY A 46 -3.47 -5.42 -4.19
C GLY A 46 -3.89 -5.02 -5.60
N ILE A 47 -4.65 -3.92 -5.68
CA ILE A 47 -5.14 -3.38 -6.95
C ILE A 47 -4.04 -2.68 -7.75
N ASN A 48 -4.18 -2.68 -9.07
CA ASN A 48 -3.23 -2.11 -10.04
C ASN A 48 -3.39 -0.59 -10.28
N THR A 49 -3.88 0.15 -9.30
CA THR A 49 -3.94 1.62 -9.34
C THR A 49 -2.69 2.22 -8.71
N VAL A 50 -2.40 3.49 -8.97
CA VAL A 50 -1.25 4.19 -8.33
C VAL A 50 -1.36 4.14 -6.80
N ASP A 51 -2.56 4.39 -6.25
CA ASP A 51 -2.80 4.29 -4.80
C ASP A 51 -2.54 2.87 -4.27
N GLY A 52 -3.00 1.84 -5.03
CA GLY A 52 -2.74 0.43 -4.70
C GLY A 52 -1.26 0.07 -4.77
N ILE A 53 -0.56 0.48 -5.82
CA ILE A 53 0.88 0.23 -5.98
C ILE A 53 1.69 0.89 -4.86
N CYS A 54 1.37 2.14 -4.51
CA CYS A 54 2.01 2.83 -3.39
C CYS A 54 1.73 2.12 -2.05
N ALA A 55 0.52 1.59 -1.86
CA ALA A 55 0.17 0.81 -0.68
C ALA A 55 0.95 -0.52 -0.61
N ILE A 56 0.98 -1.29 -1.72
CA ILE A 56 1.74 -2.56 -1.82
C ILE A 56 3.22 -2.29 -1.55
N ALA A 57 3.82 -1.32 -2.25
CA ALA A 57 5.23 -1.00 -2.14
C ALA A 57 5.63 -0.62 -0.71
N SER A 58 4.91 0.33 -0.11
CA SER A 58 5.24 0.82 1.23
C SER A 58 5.12 -0.26 2.30
N LEU A 59 4.06 -1.09 2.26
CA LEU A 59 3.90 -2.20 3.20
C LEU A 59 4.96 -3.29 2.98
N SER A 60 5.24 -3.67 1.72
CA SER A 60 6.28 -4.64 1.38
C SER A 60 7.65 -4.21 1.89
N LEU A 61 8.01 -2.94 1.71
CA LEU A 61 9.29 -2.39 2.18
C LEU A 61 9.40 -2.40 3.71
N VAL A 62 8.30 -2.14 4.44
CA VAL A 62 8.28 -2.24 5.91
C VAL A 62 8.44 -3.70 6.37
N LEU A 63 7.71 -4.62 5.75
CA LEU A 63 7.80 -6.04 6.13
C LEU A 63 9.16 -6.64 5.80
N ARG A 64 9.77 -6.29 4.66
CA ARG A 64 11.15 -6.68 4.31
C ARG A 64 12.17 -6.11 5.30
N TYR A 65 11.99 -4.87 5.75
CA TYR A 65 12.84 -4.28 6.78
C TYR A 65 12.78 -5.06 8.12
N LEU A 66 11.65 -5.71 8.41
CA LEU A 66 11.47 -6.60 9.56
C LEU A 66 11.91 -8.05 9.28
N ASN A 67 12.56 -8.32 8.15
CA ASN A 67 12.97 -9.65 7.70
C ASN A 67 11.82 -10.66 7.57
N ALA A 68 10.61 -10.19 7.27
CA ALA A 68 9.47 -11.05 6.96
C ALA A 68 9.66 -11.72 5.59
N ASP A 69 9.19 -12.96 5.46
CA ASP A 69 9.09 -13.64 4.16
C ASP A 69 7.85 -13.11 3.42
N VAL A 70 8.04 -12.10 2.58
CA VAL A 70 6.94 -11.38 1.92
C VAL A 70 7.08 -11.38 0.41
N GLU A 71 5.99 -11.75 -0.25
CA GLU A 71 5.78 -11.60 -1.69
C GLU A 71 4.59 -10.71 -1.98
N TYR A 72 4.52 -10.17 -3.19
CA TYR A 72 3.40 -9.36 -3.63
C TYR A 72 2.81 -9.83 -4.95
N LEU A 73 1.51 -9.67 -5.05
CA LEU A 73 0.72 -9.94 -6.25
C LEU A 73 -0.11 -8.69 -6.57
N ILE A 74 -0.31 -8.46 -7.86
CA ILE A 74 -1.17 -7.38 -8.36
C ILE A 74 -2.39 -8.02 -9.02
N HIS A 75 -3.56 -7.51 -8.67
CA HIS A 75 -4.81 -7.95 -9.29
C HIS A 75 -4.84 -7.51 -10.76
N ASP A 76 -4.92 -8.49 -11.66
CA ASP A 76 -4.87 -8.27 -13.12
C ASP A 76 -6.26 -7.93 -13.73
N GLY A 77 -7.33 -7.97 -12.93
CA GLY A 77 -8.69 -7.70 -13.39
C GLY A 77 -8.94 -6.24 -13.72
N GLY A 78 -9.69 -5.98 -14.78
CA GLY A 78 -10.22 -4.64 -15.09
C GLY A 78 -11.12 -4.10 -13.96
N ASP A 79 -11.58 -2.84 -14.09
CA ASP A 79 -12.29 -2.09 -13.04
C ASP A 79 -13.56 -2.77 -12.47
N GLU A 80 -14.14 -3.75 -13.16
CA GLU A 80 -15.42 -4.35 -12.80
C GLU A 80 -15.34 -5.49 -11.77
N CYS A 81 -14.19 -6.12 -11.56
CA CYS A 81 -14.04 -7.28 -10.68
C CYS A 81 -12.85 -7.18 -9.72
N LYS A 82 -12.95 -6.27 -8.74
CA LYS A 82 -11.92 -6.09 -7.70
C LYS A 82 -12.14 -7.08 -6.55
N LYS A 83 -11.99 -8.38 -6.84
CA LYS A 83 -12.18 -9.44 -5.85
C LYS A 83 -11.20 -10.59 -6.08
N VAL A 84 -10.73 -11.16 -4.97
CA VAL A 84 -9.91 -12.38 -4.99
C VAL A 84 -10.85 -13.57 -5.13
N ASP A 85 -10.69 -14.36 -6.17
CA ASP A 85 -11.49 -15.56 -6.42
C ASP A 85 -10.75 -16.85 -6.10
N SER A 86 -11.45 -17.96 -6.18
CA SER A 86 -10.91 -19.30 -5.91
C SER A 86 -9.78 -19.69 -6.86
N PHE A 87 -9.72 -19.14 -8.07
CA PHE A 87 -8.63 -19.37 -9.01
C PHE A 87 -7.35 -18.67 -8.53
N ASP A 88 -7.43 -17.39 -8.16
CA ASP A 88 -6.29 -16.66 -7.62
C ASP A 88 -5.75 -17.29 -6.33
N ILE A 89 -6.66 -17.74 -5.43
CA ILE A 89 -6.26 -18.39 -4.18
C ILE A 89 -5.43 -19.64 -4.47
N LYS A 90 -5.90 -20.55 -5.34
CA LYS A 90 -5.24 -21.84 -5.61
C LYS A 90 -4.00 -21.70 -6.47
N THR A 91 -4.06 -20.88 -7.52
CA THR A 91 -3.01 -20.84 -8.55
C THR A 91 -1.91 -19.83 -8.30
N LYS A 92 -2.17 -18.86 -7.42
CA LYS A 92 -1.21 -17.80 -7.10
C LYS A 92 -0.82 -17.84 -5.61
N ILE A 93 -1.79 -17.77 -4.70
CA ILE A 93 -1.53 -17.59 -3.27
C ILE A 93 -1.03 -18.89 -2.64
N ASP A 94 -1.80 -19.96 -2.75
CA ASP A 94 -1.45 -21.32 -2.25
C ASP A 94 -0.20 -21.87 -2.97
N PHE A 95 -0.11 -21.67 -4.30
CA PHE A 95 1.07 -22.06 -5.08
C PHE A 95 2.38 -21.42 -4.58
N LEU A 96 2.33 -20.18 -4.08
CA LEU A 96 3.48 -19.52 -3.46
C LEU A 96 3.72 -19.93 -2.00
N GLY A 97 2.88 -20.81 -1.45
CA GLY A 97 2.94 -21.24 -0.07
C GLY A 97 2.47 -20.16 0.91
N GLY A 98 1.52 -19.31 0.51
CA GLY A 98 1.00 -18.24 1.37
C GLY A 98 0.29 -18.79 2.60
N GLU A 99 0.69 -18.32 3.79
CA GLU A 99 0.07 -18.65 5.09
C GLU A 99 -0.69 -17.45 5.67
N LEU A 100 -0.29 -16.24 5.25
CA LEU A 100 -1.01 -15.00 5.55
C LEU A 100 -1.24 -14.21 4.27
N LEU A 101 -2.51 -14.00 3.92
CA LEU A 101 -2.92 -13.14 2.81
C LEU A 101 -3.32 -11.77 3.33
N ILE A 102 -2.66 -10.70 2.84
CA ILE A 102 -3.03 -9.32 3.10
C ILE A 102 -3.55 -8.73 1.79
N THR A 103 -4.83 -8.38 1.74
CA THR A 103 -5.39 -7.74 0.55
C THR A 103 -5.45 -6.22 0.71
N LEU A 104 -5.15 -5.48 -0.36
CA LEU A 104 -5.12 -4.03 -0.40
C LEU A 104 -6.09 -3.51 -1.48
N GLY A 105 -7.24 -3.01 -1.05
CA GLY A 105 -8.30 -2.49 -1.93
C GLY A 105 -9.07 -3.58 -2.67
N VAL A 106 -8.90 -4.83 -2.28
CA VAL A 106 -9.55 -6.02 -2.85
C VAL A 106 -10.13 -6.83 -1.71
N ASP A 107 -11.38 -7.29 -1.85
CA ASP A 107 -12.02 -8.24 -0.93
C ASP A 107 -12.13 -9.62 -1.59
N LEU A 108 -12.51 -10.64 -0.84
CA LEU A 108 -12.85 -11.95 -1.38
C LEU A 108 -14.13 -11.88 -2.22
N ALA A 109 -14.24 -12.75 -3.22
CA ALA A 109 -15.40 -12.80 -4.08
C ALA A 109 -16.68 -13.18 -3.31
N SER A 110 -16.58 -14.16 -2.42
CA SER A 110 -17.71 -14.64 -1.61
C SER A 110 -17.22 -15.28 -0.31
N GLN A 111 -18.16 -15.81 0.47
CA GLN A 111 -17.89 -16.60 1.66
C GLN A 111 -17.17 -17.93 1.33
N GLU A 112 -17.39 -18.49 0.14
CA GLU A 112 -16.74 -19.72 -0.30
C GLU A 112 -15.21 -19.56 -0.42
N GLU A 113 -14.74 -18.39 -0.85
CA GLU A 113 -13.31 -18.06 -0.91
C GLU A 113 -12.70 -17.95 0.50
N PHE A 114 -13.45 -17.41 1.46
CA PHE A 114 -12.99 -17.40 2.86
C PHE A 114 -12.85 -18.82 3.42
N GLU A 115 -13.87 -19.66 3.21
CA GLU A 115 -13.82 -21.08 3.63
C GLU A 115 -12.69 -21.85 2.90
N LEU A 116 -12.38 -21.47 1.66
CA LEU A 116 -11.25 -22.05 0.92
C LEU A 116 -9.92 -21.65 1.56
N CYS A 117 -9.73 -20.39 1.91
CA CYS A 117 -8.54 -19.93 2.64
C CYS A 117 -8.38 -20.68 3.97
N ASP A 118 -9.47 -20.82 4.75
CA ASP A 118 -9.46 -21.53 6.02
C ASP A 118 -9.03 -23.01 5.84
N ARG A 119 -9.59 -23.70 4.83
CA ARG A 119 -9.20 -25.08 4.50
C ARG A 119 -7.74 -25.24 4.08
N LEU A 120 -7.17 -24.23 3.45
CA LEU A 120 -5.76 -24.20 3.02
C LEU A 120 -4.81 -23.70 4.12
N GLY A 121 -5.33 -23.30 5.29
CA GLY A 121 -4.54 -22.74 6.37
C GLY A 121 -4.01 -21.33 6.07
N ILE A 122 -4.70 -20.56 5.23
CA ILE A 122 -4.35 -19.20 4.84
C ILE A 122 -5.19 -18.21 5.66
N ASP A 123 -4.57 -17.53 6.60
CA ASP A 123 -5.21 -16.45 7.34
C ASP A 123 -5.36 -15.19 6.49
N LEU A 124 -6.36 -14.36 6.80
CA LEU A 124 -6.72 -13.21 5.98
C LEU A 124 -6.76 -11.91 6.76
N ILE A 125 -6.11 -10.88 6.20
CA ILE A 125 -6.25 -9.47 6.60
C ILE A 125 -6.68 -8.68 5.37
N VAL A 126 -7.88 -8.12 5.38
CA VAL A 126 -8.39 -7.26 4.30
C VAL A 126 -8.28 -5.80 4.70
N ILE A 127 -7.70 -4.98 3.83
CA ILE A 127 -7.56 -3.53 4.01
C ILE A 127 -8.24 -2.83 2.84
N GLU A 128 -9.36 -2.19 3.10
CA GLU A 128 -10.05 -1.40 2.09
C GLU A 128 -10.84 -0.24 2.71
N ASN A 129 -11.12 0.78 1.91
CA ASN A 129 -11.97 1.89 2.31
C ASN A 129 -13.26 1.89 1.50
N LYS A 130 -14.24 1.12 1.95
CA LYS A 130 -15.51 0.93 1.27
C LYS A 130 -16.65 0.96 2.28
N ILE A 131 -17.77 1.56 1.91
CA ILE A 131 -18.97 1.50 2.74
C ILE A 131 -19.54 0.08 2.66
N ILE A 132 -19.63 -0.59 3.83
CA ILE A 132 -20.18 -1.93 3.95
C ILE A 132 -21.21 -1.98 5.09
N ASN A 133 -22.24 -2.77 4.88
CA ASN A 133 -23.27 -3.04 5.89
C ASN A 133 -23.13 -4.43 6.53
N GLU A 134 -22.31 -5.28 5.95
CA GLU A 134 -22.10 -6.66 6.37
C GLU A 134 -21.01 -6.77 7.44
N LYS A 135 -21.14 -7.74 8.32
CA LYS A 135 -20.08 -8.15 9.24
C LYS A 135 -19.19 -9.13 8.49
N LYS A 136 -17.88 -8.95 8.59
CA LYS A 136 -16.88 -9.90 8.08
C LYS A 136 -16.39 -10.80 9.20
N ASP A 137 -16.13 -12.07 8.89
CA ASP A 137 -15.67 -13.08 9.86
C ASP A 137 -14.14 -13.19 9.90
N TYR A 138 -13.44 -12.40 9.08
CA TYR A 138 -11.98 -12.27 9.03
C TYR A 138 -11.53 -10.88 9.52
N ILE A 139 -10.23 -10.71 9.69
CA ILE A 139 -9.63 -9.43 10.09
C ILE A 139 -9.83 -8.41 8.98
N TYR A 140 -10.56 -7.33 9.30
CA TYR A 140 -11.00 -6.35 8.31
C TYR A 140 -10.68 -4.93 8.75
N ILE A 141 -9.63 -4.33 8.16
CA ILE A 141 -9.24 -2.95 8.42
C ILE A 141 -9.98 -2.03 7.47
N ASN A 142 -11.06 -1.43 7.95
CA ASN A 142 -11.87 -0.48 7.20
C ASN A 142 -12.47 0.56 8.16
N PRO A 143 -12.21 1.85 7.98
CA PRO A 143 -12.79 2.88 8.83
C PRO A 143 -14.32 2.93 8.74
N ASN A 144 -14.91 2.45 7.64
CA ASN A 144 -16.36 2.47 7.39
C ASN A 144 -17.10 1.23 7.88
N GLN A 145 -16.41 0.25 8.46
CA GLN A 145 -17.10 -0.92 9.01
C GLN A 145 -17.91 -0.57 10.26
N LYS A 146 -18.97 -1.35 10.51
CA LYS A 146 -19.87 -1.16 11.67
C LYS A 146 -19.10 -1.19 13.00
N CYS A 147 -19.43 -0.26 13.88
CA CYS A 147 -18.79 -0.09 15.19
C CYS A 147 -17.31 0.32 15.15
N CYS A 148 -16.77 0.75 14.02
CA CYS A 148 -15.43 1.32 13.95
C CYS A 148 -15.42 2.75 14.50
N GLN A 149 -14.61 3.00 15.54
CA GLN A 149 -14.50 4.30 16.21
C GLN A 149 -13.56 5.27 15.48
N TYR A 150 -12.89 4.85 14.43
CA TYR A 150 -12.02 5.71 13.64
C TYR A 150 -12.82 6.82 12.97
N ARG A 151 -12.49 8.08 13.27
CA ARG A 151 -13.36 9.20 12.91
C ARG A 151 -13.28 9.61 11.45
N TYR A 152 -12.07 9.56 10.85
CA TYR A 152 -11.89 9.96 9.47
C TYR A 152 -12.16 8.76 8.53
N LYS A 153 -13.20 8.90 7.72
CA LYS A 153 -13.75 7.79 6.91
C LYS A 153 -13.20 7.73 5.47
N ASN A 154 -12.53 8.78 5.01
CA ASN A 154 -12.16 8.95 3.60
C ASN A 154 -10.64 8.85 3.38
N LEU A 155 -9.96 7.96 4.09
CA LEU A 155 -8.54 7.68 3.82
C LEU A 155 -8.37 7.11 2.41
N SER A 156 -7.32 7.52 1.68
CA SER A 156 -6.86 6.77 0.51
C SER A 156 -6.38 5.38 0.93
N LEU A 157 -6.24 4.46 0.00
CA LEU A 157 -5.78 3.10 0.32
C LEU A 157 -4.35 3.11 0.88
N SER A 158 -3.45 3.89 0.27
CA SER A 158 -2.08 4.07 0.77
C SER A 158 -2.05 4.71 2.15
N ALA A 159 -2.88 5.72 2.42
CA ALA A 159 -3.00 6.34 3.74
C ALA A 159 -3.57 5.36 4.79
N LEU A 160 -4.54 4.54 4.42
CA LEU A 160 -5.08 3.49 5.28
C LEU A 160 -4.03 2.41 5.58
N THR A 161 -3.27 1.99 4.56
CA THR A 161 -2.14 1.07 4.71
C THR A 161 -1.06 1.67 5.61
N PHE A 162 -0.79 2.98 5.50
CA PHE A 162 0.14 3.66 6.38
C PHE A 162 -0.31 3.64 7.84
N LYS A 163 -1.62 3.60 8.13
CA LYS A 163 -2.12 3.40 9.50
C LYS A 163 -1.72 2.04 10.07
N LEU A 164 -1.76 0.98 9.25
CA LEU A 164 -1.23 -0.32 9.66
C LEU A 164 0.29 -0.23 9.88
N MET A 165 1.02 0.43 8.98
CA MET A 165 2.47 0.62 9.14
C MET A 165 2.81 1.41 10.41
N GLN A 166 2.01 2.42 10.79
CA GLN A 166 2.17 3.12 12.07
C GLN A 166 1.98 2.18 13.26
N ALA A 167 0.98 1.30 13.22
CA ALA A 167 0.76 0.32 14.28
C ALA A 167 1.91 -0.69 14.38
N ILE A 168 2.43 -1.18 13.24
CA ILE A 168 3.64 -2.02 13.16
C ILE A 168 4.84 -1.30 13.78
N ALA A 169 5.06 -0.03 13.41
CA ALA A 169 6.18 0.76 13.90
C ALA A 169 6.11 1.00 15.42
N ILE A 170 4.93 1.19 15.96
CA ILE A 170 4.72 1.32 17.41
C ILE A 170 5.06 0.00 18.11
N TYR A 171 4.60 -1.13 17.58
CA TYR A 171 4.85 -2.45 18.17
C TYR A 171 6.35 -2.81 18.17
N TYR A 172 7.03 -2.64 17.02
CA TYR A 172 8.45 -2.97 16.87
C TYR A 172 9.40 -1.84 17.29
N ASN A 173 8.89 -0.74 17.83
CA ASN A 173 9.67 0.45 18.20
C ASN A 173 10.58 0.95 17.07
N MET A 174 10.06 0.98 15.85
CA MET A 174 10.80 1.42 14.65
C MET A 174 11.09 2.91 14.71
N LYS A 175 12.33 3.30 14.41
CA LYS A 175 12.78 4.71 14.48
C LYS A 175 12.15 5.61 13.43
N SER A 176 11.86 5.10 12.24
CA SER A 176 11.24 5.90 11.18
C SER A 176 10.54 5.07 10.10
N ILE A 177 9.22 5.26 10.01
CA ILE A 177 8.40 4.85 8.86
C ILE A 177 8.01 6.07 8.01
N ASN A 178 8.24 7.28 8.49
CA ASN A 178 7.85 8.50 7.80
C ASN A 178 8.58 8.68 6.46
N LYS A 179 9.70 7.99 6.25
CA LYS A 179 10.39 7.95 4.96
C LYS A 179 9.50 7.45 3.81
N TYR A 180 8.45 6.68 4.09
CA TYR A 180 7.50 6.19 3.10
C TYR A 180 6.34 7.15 2.82
N LEU A 181 6.32 8.32 3.48
CA LEU A 181 5.27 9.33 3.25
C LEU A 181 5.32 9.94 1.85
N ASP A 182 6.44 9.86 1.16
CA ASP A 182 6.58 10.19 -0.25
C ASP A 182 5.64 9.33 -1.12
N LEU A 183 5.64 8.02 -0.92
CA LEU A 183 4.72 7.09 -1.60
C LEU A 183 3.26 7.33 -1.20
N ILE A 184 3.03 7.59 0.10
CA ILE A 184 1.68 7.84 0.61
C ILE A 184 1.10 9.14 0.03
N LEU A 185 1.91 10.17 -0.14
CA LEU A 185 1.52 11.41 -0.83
C LEU A 185 1.07 11.11 -2.26
N ILE A 186 1.90 10.37 -3.03
CA ILE A 186 1.63 10.04 -4.43
C ILE A 186 0.32 9.28 -4.56
N GLY A 187 0.13 8.20 -3.78
CA GLY A 187 -1.11 7.43 -3.79
C GLY A 187 -2.33 8.25 -3.37
N THR A 188 -2.21 9.05 -2.29
CA THR A 188 -3.30 9.90 -1.79
C THR A 188 -3.68 11.00 -2.79
N LYS A 189 -2.70 11.60 -3.49
CA LYS A 189 -2.95 12.62 -4.50
C LYS A 189 -3.62 12.01 -5.73
N TRP A 190 -3.16 10.85 -6.20
CA TRP A 190 -3.78 10.11 -7.29
C TRP A 190 -5.25 9.74 -6.98
N ALA A 191 -5.56 9.35 -5.75
CA ALA A 191 -6.92 9.01 -5.31
C ALA A 191 -7.89 10.21 -5.32
N GLY A 192 -7.47 11.38 -5.77
CA GLY A 192 -8.31 12.58 -5.85
C GLY A 192 -8.71 13.14 -4.49
N SER A 193 -7.93 12.86 -3.48
CA SER A 193 -8.20 13.34 -2.13
C SER A 193 -8.21 14.86 -2.08
N LYS A 194 -9.33 15.44 -1.66
CA LYS A 194 -9.56 16.90 -1.61
C LYS A 194 -8.76 17.62 -0.51
N GLY A 195 -7.59 17.14 -0.13
CA GLY A 195 -6.75 17.79 0.87
C GLY A 195 -7.45 18.13 2.18
N SER A 196 -8.41 17.31 2.62
CA SER A 196 -9.18 17.49 3.85
C SER A 196 -8.88 16.37 4.86
N GLY A 197 -9.09 16.64 6.14
CA GLY A 197 -8.92 15.69 7.22
C GLY A 197 -7.50 15.12 7.31
N GLU A 198 -7.35 13.81 7.54
CA GLU A 198 -6.03 13.18 7.63
C GLU A 198 -5.29 13.10 6.31
N ASN A 199 -5.99 12.99 5.18
CA ASN A 199 -5.33 13.01 3.86
C ASN A 199 -4.55 14.31 3.64
N ALA A 200 -5.05 15.46 4.11
CA ALA A 200 -4.31 16.74 4.05
C ALA A 200 -2.97 16.68 4.82
N ILE A 201 -2.94 15.94 5.92
CA ILE A 201 -1.72 15.74 6.71
C ILE A 201 -0.71 14.90 5.92
N PHE A 202 -1.16 13.80 5.31
CA PHE A 202 -0.31 12.94 4.48
C PHE A 202 0.23 13.69 3.25
N LEU A 203 -0.59 14.50 2.59
CA LEU A 203 -0.15 15.34 1.47
C LEU A 203 0.91 16.36 1.92
N LYS A 204 0.68 17.06 3.03
CA LYS A 204 1.59 18.06 3.55
C LYS A 204 2.91 17.46 4.05
N GLU A 205 2.83 16.44 4.88
CA GLU A 205 4.03 15.81 5.44
C GLU A 205 4.77 15.01 4.36
N GLY A 206 4.06 14.30 3.48
CA GLY A 206 4.63 13.53 2.39
C GLY A 206 5.44 14.39 1.42
N LYS A 207 5.02 15.64 1.16
CA LYS A 207 5.79 16.57 0.32
C LYS A 207 7.20 16.80 0.86
N LYS A 208 7.37 16.94 2.17
CA LYS A 208 8.69 17.13 2.79
C LYS A 208 9.62 15.92 2.57
N PHE A 209 9.04 14.71 2.52
CA PHE A 209 9.79 13.49 2.26
C PHE A 209 10.04 13.28 0.78
N LEU A 210 9.12 13.70 -0.09
CA LEU A 210 9.32 13.64 -1.53
C LEU A 210 10.41 14.60 -2.01
N ASP A 211 10.47 15.82 -1.44
CA ASP A 211 11.51 16.82 -1.74
C ASP A 211 12.93 16.28 -1.48
N ASN A 212 13.07 15.30 -0.58
CA ASN A 212 14.33 14.63 -0.24
C ASN A 212 14.12 13.11 -0.18
N THR A 213 13.50 12.54 -1.22
CA THR A 213 13.13 11.13 -1.20
C THR A 213 14.35 10.21 -1.16
N ASN A 214 14.27 9.20 -0.27
CA ASN A 214 15.23 8.10 -0.24
C ASN A 214 14.81 6.92 -1.15
N ASN A 215 13.64 7.01 -1.77
CA ASN A 215 13.18 5.99 -2.71
C ASN A 215 13.96 6.10 -4.01
N ILE A 216 14.74 5.07 -4.34
CA ILE A 216 15.62 5.03 -5.51
C ILE A 216 14.81 5.19 -6.81
N GLY A 217 13.66 4.51 -6.91
CA GLY A 217 12.79 4.61 -8.08
C GLY A 217 12.21 6.00 -8.29
N LEU A 218 11.75 6.67 -7.22
CA LEU A 218 11.27 8.06 -7.33
C LEU A 218 12.39 9.01 -7.71
N ARG A 219 13.60 8.85 -7.15
CA ARG A 219 14.78 9.65 -7.56
C ARG A 219 15.10 9.44 -9.03
N ALA A 220 15.07 8.20 -9.51
CA ALA A 220 15.34 7.91 -10.92
C ALA A 220 14.34 8.61 -11.85
N ILE A 221 13.03 8.63 -11.51
CA ILE A 221 12.02 9.37 -12.26
C ILE A 221 12.29 10.87 -12.23
N ILE A 222 12.56 11.45 -11.05
CA ILE A 222 12.81 12.88 -10.85
C ILE A 222 14.03 13.31 -11.68
N ASN A 223 15.15 12.59 -11.56
CA ASN A 223 16.39 12.88 -12.26
C ASN A 223 16.24 12.74 -13.79
N PHE A 224 15.65 11.64 -14.25
CA PHE A 224 15.49 11.37 -15.67
C PHE A 224 14.62 12.42 -16.37
N ASN A 225 13.64 12.98 -15.67
CA ASN A 225 12.74 14.00 -16.20
C ASN A 225 13.22 15.44 -15.91
N ASN A 226 14.43 15.63 -15.35
CA ASN A 226 14.99 16.92 -14.98
C ASN A 226 14.03 17.77 -14.15
N ILE A 227 13.36 17.15 -13.17
CA ILE A 227 12.44 17.84 -12.26
C ILE A 227 13.26 18.53 -11.18
N GLU A 228 13.37 19.85 -11.25
CA GLU A 228 14.14 20.65 -10.27
C GLU A 228 13.31 21.04 -9.06
N GLU A 229 12.00 21.26 -9.25
CA GLU A 229 11.07 21.64 -8.19
C GLU A 229 9.87 20.71 -8.17
N LEU A 230 9.50 20.24 -6.98
CA LEU A 230 8.37 19.33 -6.77
C LEU A 230 7.09 20.13 -6.45
N ASP A 231 6.65 20.96 -7.38
CA ASP A 231 5.35 21.60 -7.34
C ASP A 231 4.20 20.62 -7.66
N ASP A 232 2.99 21.11 -7.64
CA ASP A 232 1.81 20.28 -7.90
C ASP A 232 1.80 19.71 -9.32
N GLU A 233 2.29 20.45 -10.32
CA GLU A 233 2.35 20.03 -11.72
C GLU A 233 3.37 18.89 -11.91
N ASN A 234 4.55 19.03 -11.32
CA ASN A 234 5.61 18.04 -11.41
C ASN A 234 5.28 16.75 -10.62
N ILE A 235 4.57 16.87 -9.50
CA ILE A 235 4.03 15.69 -8.79
C ILE A 235 3.00 14.96 -9.66
N GLU A 236 2.12 15.67 -10.37
CA GLU A 236 1.20 15.05 -11.32
C GLU A 236 1.93 14.38 -12.50
N LYS A 237 3.05 14.94 -12.98
CA LYS A 237 3.90 14.27 -13.98
C LYS A 237 4.45 12.95 -13.45
N ILE A 238 4.96 12.92 -12.21
CA ILE A 238 5.42 11.68 -11.58
C ILE A 238 4.29 10.66 -11.51
N ILE A 239 3.11 11.07 -11.02
CA ILE A 239 1.92 10.22 -10.93
C ILE A 239 1.56 9.65 -12.30
N ASN A 240 1.55 10.49 -13.34
CA ASN A 240 1.24 10.07 -14.70
C ASN A 240 2.25 9.02 -15.21
N LEU A 241 3.54 9.18 -14.94
CA LEU A 241 4.59 8.24 -15.37
C LEU A 241 4.43 6.87 -14.72
N ILE A 242 4.05 6.81 -13.44
CA ILE A 242 3.86 5.56 -12.70
C ILE A 242 2.42 5.01 -12.77
N THR A 243 1.50 5.72 -13.42
CA THR A 243 0.15 5.19 -13.62
C THR A 243 0.21 3.98 -14.54
N PRO A 244 -0.27 2.81 -14.10
CA PRO A 244 -0.25 1.61 -14.92
C PRO A 244 -0.97 1.80 -16.24
N THR A 245 -0.36 1.29 -17.31
CA THR A 245 -0.93 1.32 -18.65
C THR A 245 -1.03 -0.08 -19.21
N THR A 246 -2.13 -0.34 -19.92
CA THR A 246 -2.30 -1.59 -20.67
C THR A 246 -1.60 -1.46 -22.02
N SER A 247 -0.84 -2.46 -22.44
CA SER A 247 -0.22 -2.46 -23.76
C SER A 247 -1.28 -2.38 -24.87
N ALA A 248 -0.88 -1.88 -26.06
CA ALA A 248 -1.76 -1.79 -27.25
C ALA A 248 -2.40 -3.14 -27.64
N VAL A 249 -1.86 -4.25 -27.17
CA VAL A 249 -2.38 -5.61 -27.37
C VAL A 249 -3.35 -6.03 -26.26
N GLY A 250 -3.59 -5.16 -25.25
CA GLY A 250 -4.60 -5.37 -24.21
C GLY A 250 -4.30 -6.47 -23.18
N LYS A 251 -3.11 -7.09 -23.22
CA LYS A 251 -2.81 -8.29 -22.42
C LYS A 251 -1.75 -8.10 -21.32
N LEU A 252 -0.97 -7.02 -21.33
CA LEU A 252 0.10 -6.79 -20.36
C LEU A 252 -0.04 -5.42 -19.73
N ASN A 253 -0.25 -5.43 -18.43
CA ASN A 253 -0.23 -4.24 -17.59
C ASN A 253 1.20 -4.06 -17.04
N ASN A 254 1.73 -2.85 -17.11
CA ASN A 254 3.07 -2.54 -16.60
C ASN A 254 3.11 -2.27 -15.10
N ALA A 255 2.03 -2.52 -14.35
CA ALA A 255 1.95 -2.30 -12.90
C ALA A 255 3.08 -3.00 -12.13
N ARG A 256 3.48 -4.22 -12.54
CA ARG A 256 4.61 -4.95 -11.92
C ARG A 256 5.93 -4.22 -12.13
N ILE A 257 6.14 -3.61 -13.29
CA ILE A 257 7.33 -2.83 -13.61
C ILE A 257 7.38 -1.55 -12.75
N VAL A 258 6.23 -0.91 -12.57
CA VAL A 258 6.12 0.27 -11.69
C VAL A 258 6.38 -0.13 -10.24
N LEU A 259 5.84 -1.25 -9.78
CA LEU A 259 6.08 -1.74 -8.42
C LEU A 259 7.55 -2.12 -8.22
N GLU A 260 8.19 -2.78 -9.19
CA GLU A 260 9.62 -3.08 -9.19
C GLU A 260 10.44 -1.79 -9.06
N LEU A 261 10.13 -0.76 -9.85
CA LEU A 261 10.79 0.54 -9.77
C LEU A 261 10.76 1.13 -8.35
N ILE A 262 9.59 1.11 -7.71
CA ILE A 262 9.40 1.73 -6.39
C ILE A 262 10.03 0.89 -5.26
N THR A 263 10.21 -0.42 -5.48
CA THR A 263 10.70 -1.34 -4.45
C THR A 263 12.15 -1.79 -4.65
N THR A 264 12.80 -1.43 -5.76
CA THR A 264 14.20 -1.79 -6.02
C THR A 264 15.17 -1.00 -5.14
N ASP A 265 16.28 -1.63 -4.79
CA ASP A 265 17.47 -1.04 -4.16
C ASP A 265 18.65 -0.86 -5.14
N ASP A 266 18.45 -1.23 -6.42
CA ASP A 266 19.41 -1.12 -7.51
C ASP A 266 19.17 0.17 -8.31
N GLU A 267 20.14 1.09 -8.29
CA GLU A 267 20.06 2.40 -8.97
C GLU A 267 20.06 2.24 -10.51
N ASP A 268 20.89 1.34 -11.06
CA ASP A 268 20.96 1.12 -12.51
C ASP A 268 19.63 0.54 -13.03
N ARG A 269 19.05 -0.37 -12.27
CA ARG A 269 17.75 -0.95 -12.59
C ARG A 269 16.63 0.10 -12.53
N ALA A 270 16.64 0.97 -11.53
CA ALA A 270 15.68 2.04 -11.39
C ALA A 270 15.75 3.03 -12.59
N GLU A 271 16.97 3.41 -13.03
CA GLU A 271 17.15 4.28 -14.18
C GLU A 271 16.65 3.64 -15.48
N GLN A 272 16.93 2.36 -15.71
CA GLN A 272 16.42 1.61 -16.87
C GLN A 272 14.89 1.60 -16.90
N ILE A 273 14.25 1.35 -15.76
CA ILE A 273 12.78 1.31 -15.65
C ILE A 273 12.21 2.73 -15.84
N ALA A 274 12.79 3.76 -15.22
CA ALA A 274 12.34 5.14 -15.38
C ALA A 274 12.36 5.57 -16.86
N LYS A 275 13.45 5.26 -17.58
CA LYS A 275 13.57 5.50 -19.03
C LYS A 275 12.53 4.72 -19.83
N TYR A 276 12.27 3.46 -19.47
CA TYR A 276 11.25 2.64 -20.13
C TYR A 276 9.85 3.25 -19.97
N LEU A 277 9.47 3.66 -18.75
CA LEU A 277 8.16 4.25 -18.47
C LEU A 277 7.97 5.56 -19.22
N TYR A 278 8.97 6.42 -19.24
CA TYR A 278 8.94 7.66 -20.00
C TYR A 278 8.71 7.42 -21.50
N ASN A 279 9.50 6.53 -22.11
CA ASN A 279 9.38 6.21 -23.54
C ASN A 279 8.04 5.57 -23.90
N THR A 280 7.47 4.79 -22.98
CA THR A 280 6.15 4.16 -23.16
C THR A 280 5.05 5.21 -23.17
N ARG A 281 5.15 6.24 -22.33
CA ARG A 281 4.18 7.35 -22.28
C ARG A 281 4.24 8.21 -23.53
N ILE A 282 5.42 8.60 -24.02
CA ILE A 282 5.55 9.41 -25.23
C ILE A 282 4.94 8.71 -26.45
N ARG A 283 5.01 7.39 -26.54
CA ARG A 283 4.45 6.62 -27.68
C ARG A 283 2.93 6.49 -27.65
N GLN A 284 2.27 6.89 -26.57
CA GLN A 284 0.81 6.83 -26.41
C GLN A 284 0.12 8.15 -26.81
N PHE A 285 0.89 9.19 -27.04
CA PHE A 285 0.47 10.49 -27.60
C PHE A 285 1.00 10.67 -29.02
#